data_bc16c5135b485b6b040c86ec935a9d11
#
_entry.id   bc16c5135b485b6b040c86ec935a9d11
#
_cell.length_a   1.000
_cell.length_b   1.000
_cell.length_c   1.000
_cell.angle_alpha   90.00
_cell.angle_beta   90.00
_cell.angle_gamma   90.00
#
_symmetry.space_group_name_H-M   'P 1'
#
loop_
_entity.id
_entity.type
_entity.pdbx_description
1 polymer ?
#
loop_
_entity_poly.entity_id
_entity_poly.type
_entity_poly.pdbx_seq_one_letter_code
_entity_poly.pdbx_strand_id
1 'polypeptide(L)'
;MSGKTSIAVLGGGSWGTALAHLLAHAGHSVALLVRDAAQAAHINAHHENPRYLRGVPLHPGIRAVAGDTGGPEQAEALAGISILVLSVPCQAMRGTLRRLAGAVPPGCVLVNTAKGIEVSELVTAEHMVREELPGFADRYAVLSGPSFALEVASCKPTAVVLGCRDERLGARLREVFATP
;
A
#
# COMPACT_ATOMS: atom_id res chain seq x y z
N MET A 1 11.88 4.15 19.12
CA MET A 1 10.93 5.01 18.37
C MET A 1 11.32 4.93 16.90
N SER A 2 10.55 4.20 16.09
CA SER A 2 10.80 4.15 14.64
C SER A 2 10.60 5.55 14.06
N GLY A 3 11.58 6.06 13.30
CA GLY A 3 11.49 7.37 12.69
C GLY A 3 10.33 7.45 11.68
N LYS A 4 9.83 8.66 11.43
CA LYS A 4 8.79 8.93 10.43
C LYS A 4 9.20 8.39 9.06
N THR A 5 8.43 7.49 8.48
CA THR A 5 8.67 6.86 7.17
C THR A 5 7.71 7.46 6.13
N SER A 6 8.17 7.69 4.91
CA SER A 6 7.33 8.10 3.78
C SER A 6 6.80 6.88 3.05
N ILE A 7 5.49 6.74 3.00
CA ILE A 7 4.78 5.55 2.51
C ILE A 7 3.72 5.95 1.49
N ALA A 8 3.70 5.27 0.35
CA ALA A 8 2.55 5.33 -0.55
C ALA A 8 1.75 4.03 -0.47
N VAL A 9 0.43 4.12 -0.45
CA VAL A 9 -0.49 2.99 -0.55
C VAL A 9 -1.20 3.07 -1.88
N LEU A 10 -0.94 2.13 -2.77
CA LEU A 10 -1.57 2.06 -4.08
C LEU A 10 -2.82 1.18 -4.03
N GLY A 11 -3.96 1.84 -4.19
CA GLY A 11 -5.28 1.21 -4.16
C GLY A 11 -6.16 1.74 -3.03
N GLY A 12 -7.14 2.59 -3.37
CA GLY A 12 -8.11 3.19 -2.45
C GLY A 12 -9.34 2.32 -2.17
N GLY A 13 -9.20 0.99 -2.24
CA GLY A 13 -10.21 0.04 -1.77
C GLY A 13 -10.27 -0.02 -0.24
N SER A 14 -11.15 -0.87 0.30
CA SER A 14 -11.34 -0.99 1.75
C SER A 14 -10.04 -1.28 2.49
N TRP A 15 -9.27 -2.27 2.01
CA TRP A 15 -8.03 -2.68 2.65
C TRP A 15 -6.92 -1.63 2.55
N GLY A 16 -6.69 -1.06 1.36
CA GLY A 16 -5.67 -0.01 1.20
C GLY A 16 -5.99 1.25 1.99
N THR A 17 -7.28 1.63 2.07
CA THR A 17 -7.72 2.77 2.90
C THR A 17 -7.48 2.49 4.39
N ALA A 18 -7.80 1.27 4.87
CA ALA A 18 -7.57 0.89 6.27
C ALA A 18 -6.07 0.89 6.62
N LEU A 19 -5.22 0.37 5.73
CA LEU A 19 -3.77 0.40 5.93
C LEU A 19 -3.21 1.82 5.90
N ALA A 20 -3.68 2.69 4.99
CA ALA A 20 -3.27 4.09 4.98
C ALA A 20 -3.65 4.80 6.29
N HIS A 21 -4.84 4.52 6.80
CA HIS A 21 -5.32 5.05 8.08
C HIS A 21 -4.43 4.58 9.25
N LEU A 22 -4.19 3.27 9.34
CA LEU A 22 -3.32 2.66 10.36
C LEU A 22 -1.91 3.27 10.35
N LEU A 23 -1.28 3.34 9.18
CA LEU A 23 0.08 3.85 9.02
C LEU A 23 0.18 5.35 9.35
N ALA A 24 -0.85 6.13 9.02
CA ALA A 24 -0.90 7.54 9.41
C ALA A 24 -1.06 7.71 10.94
N HIS A 25 -1.87 6.86 11.60
CA HIS A 25 -1.95 6.82 13.07
C HIS A 25 -0.64 6.41 13.74
N ALA A 26 0.16 5.56 13.09
CA ALA A 26 1.51 5.22 13.55
C ALA A 26 2.53 6.37 13.37
N GLY A 27 2.10 7.53 12.85
CA GLY A 27 2.92 8.73 12.69
C GLY A 27 3.71 8.80 11.38
N HIS A 28 3.45 7.90 10.43
CA HIS A 28 4.09 7.92 9.12
C HIS A 28 3.49 8.99 8.19
N SER A 29 4.24 9.40 7.16
CA SER A 29 3.74 10.24 6.08
C SER A 29 3.10 9.35 5.02
N VAL A 30 1.79 9.50 4.77
CA VAL A 30 1.05 8.56 3.93
C VAL A 30 0.40 9.26 2.75
N ALA A 31 0.71 8.80 1.53
CA ALA A 31 -0.04 9.10 0.32
C ALA A 31 -0.92 7.90 -0.06
N LEU A 32 -2.21 8.12 -0.25
CA LEU A 32 -3.14 7.11 -0.75
C LEU A 32 -3.40 7.34 -2.24
N LEU A 33 -2.86 6.46 -3.08
CA LEU A 33 -2.96 6.59 -4.53
C LEU A 33 -4.24 5.91 -5.02
N VAL A 34 -5.11 6.68 -5.65
CA VAL A 34 -6.42 6.23 -6.15
C VAL A 34 -6.56 6.58 -7.62
N ARG A 35 -7.47 5.92 -8.34
CA ARG A 35 -7.75 6.24 -9.75
C ARG A 35 -8.83 7.31 -9.91
N ASP A 36 -9.77 7.33 -9.00
CA ASP A 36 -10.96 8.16 -9.06
C ASP A 36 -10.68 9.52 -8.39
N ALA A 37 -10.76 10.59 -9.19
CA ALA A 37 -10.53 11.96 -8.74
C ALA A 37 -11.59 12.42 -7.72
N ALA A 38 -12.85 12.00 -7.87
CA ALA A 38 -13.88 12.33 -6.91
C ALA A 38 -13.64 11.65 -5.55
N GLN A 39 -13.13 10.39 -5.56
CA GLN A 39 -12.73 9.71 -4.35
C GLN A 39 -11.57 10.45 -3.64
N ALA A 40 -10.55 10.87 -4.37
CA ALA A 40 -9.42 11.60 -3.78
C ALA A 40 -9.88 12.95 -3.19
N ALA A 41 -10.67 13.71 -3.93
CA ALA A 41 -11.22 14.98 -3.48
C ALA A 41 -12.05 14.81 -2.20
N HIS A 42 -12.92 13.80 -2.16
CA HIS A 42 -13.74 13.53 -0.97
C HIS A 42 -12.88 13.16 0.24
N ILE A 43 -11.89 12.26 0.08
CA ILE A 43 -10.99 11.86 1.18
C ILE A 43 -10.23 13.08 1.72
N ASN A 44 -9.70 13.92 0.85
CA ASN A 44 -8.93 15.10 1.26
C ASN A 44 -9.79 16.17 1.96
N ALA A 45 -11.06 16.34 1.54
CA ALA A 45 -11.96 17.36 2.09
C ALA A 45 -12.66 16.89 3.37
N HIS A 46 -13.04 15.63 3.46
CA HIS A 46 -13.92 15.11 4.52
C HIS A 46 -13.27 14.06 5.41
N HIS A 47 -12.08 13.59 5.06
CA HIS A 47 -11.39 12.50 5.78
C HIS A 47 -12.29 11.26 5.92
N GLU A 48 -12.94 10.88 4.82
CA GLU A 48 -13.79 9.70 4.73
C GLU A 48 -13.65 9.01 3.37
N ASN A 49 -13.87 7.70 3.34
CA ASN A 49 -13.99 6.93 2.10
C ASN A 49 -15.34 6.19 2.08
N PRO A 50 -16.45 6.86 1.79
CA PRO A 50 -17.80 6.30 1.96
C PRO A 50 -18.10 5.13 1.04
N ARG A 51 -17.36 5.01 -0.07
CA ARG A 51 -17.53 3.91 -1.02
C ARG A 51 -16.92 2.60 -0.53
N TYR A 52 -15.77 2.66 0.14
CA TYR A 52 -14.97 1.48 0.44
C TYR A 52 -14.75 1.23 1.94
N LEU A 53 -14.84 2.27 2.77
CA LEU A 53 -14.65 2.16 4.23
C LEU A 53 -15.63 3.09 4.96
N ARG A 54 -16.91 2.82 4.75
CA ARG A 54 -18.01 3.64 5.24
C ARG A 54 -18.05 3.72 6.76
N GLY A 55 -18.26 4.93 7.29
CA GLY A 55 -18.45 5.16 8.73
C GLY A 55 -17.16 5.17 9.54
N VAL A 56 -16.00 5.17 8.91
CA VAL A 56 -14.71 5.31 9.56
C VAL A 56 -14.12 6.68 9.23
N PRO A 57 -13.95 7.58 10.23
CA PRO A 57 -13.20 8.82 10.03
C PRO A 57 -11.72 8.49 9.84
N LEU A 58 -11.15 8.94 8.73
CA LEU A 58 -9.76 8.69 8.38
C LEU A 58 -8.84 9.70 9.07
N HIS A 59 -7.59 9.28 9.31
CA HIS A 59 -6.58 10.18 9.85
C HIS A 59 -6.34 11.38 8.91
N PRO A 60 -6.37 12.63 9.41
CA PRO A 60 -6.28 13.83 8.57
C PRO A 60 -4.93 14.00 7.87
N GLY A 61 -3.90 13.30 8.30
CA GLY A 61 -2.59 13.28 7.67
C GLY A 61 -2.48 12.42 6.40
N ILE A 62 -3.56 11.76 5.98
CA ILE A 62 -3.59 11.03 4.70
C ILE A 62 -3.79 12.03 3.56
N ARG A 63 -2.89 12.01 2.57
CA ARG A 63 -3.05 12.74 1.32
C ARG A 63 -3.50 11.77 0.23
N ALA A 64 -4.73 11.87 -0.22
CA ALA A 64 -5.21 11.10 -1.37
C ALA A 64 -4.78 11.78 -2.67
N VAL A 65 -4.20 11.00 -3.60
CA VAL A 65 -3.71 11.47 -4.90
C VAL A 65 -4.41 10.67 -5.99
N ALA A 66 -5.17 11.37 -6.82
CA ALA A 66 -5.83 10.77 -7.98
C ALA A 66 -4.88 10.68 -9.16
N GLY A 67 -5.19 9.78 -10.09
CA GLY A 67 -4.51 9.68 -11.37
C GLY A 67 -4.31 8.24 -11.82
N ASP A 68 -3.82 8.10 -13.02
CA ASP A 68 -3.43 6.81 -13.56
C ASP A 68 -2.18 6.28 -12.85
N THR A 69 -2.13 4.98 -12.67
CA THR A 69 -0.98 4.32 -12.03
C THR A 69 0.30 4.60 -12.84
N GLY A 70 1.28 5.21 -12.21
CA GLY A 70 2.52 5.64 -12.86
C GLY A 70 2.41 6.92 -13.69
N GLY A 71 1.21 7.55 -13.74
CA GLY A 71 1.03 8.86 -14.35
C GLY A 71 1.67 9.99 -13.53
N PRO A 72 1.74 11.22 -14.09
CA PRO A 72 2.55 12.31 -13.52
C PRO A 72 2.16 12.65 -12.07
N GLU A 73 0.88 12.71 -11.74
CA GLU A 73 0.42 13.06 -10.39
C GLU A 73 0.84 12.01 -9.36
N GLN A 74 0.73 10.73 -9.72
CA GLN A 74 1.15 9.63 -8.85
C GLN A 74 2.66 9.47 -8.83
N ALA A 75 3.36 9.72 -9.93
CA ALA A 75 4.83 9.71 -9.97
C ALA A 75 5.43 10.78 -9.04
N GLU A 76 4.85 11.97 -8.99
CA GLU A 76 5.23 13.00 -8.02
C GLU A 76 5.01 12.53 -6.57
N ALA A 77 3.88 11.88 -6.30
CA ALA A 77 3.58 11.35 -4.96
C ALA A 77 4.47 10.15 -4.58
N LEU A 78 5.01 9.44 -5.56
CA LEU A 78 5.98 8.35 -5.37
C LEU A 78 7.41 8.87 -5.16
N ALA A 79 7.71 10.11 -5.54
CA ALA A 79 9.04 10.66 -5.38
C ALA A 79 9.45 10.69 -3.90
N GLY A 80 10.56 10.04 -3.56
CA GLY A 80 11.12 10.04 -2.20
C GLY A 80 10.42 9.12 -1.20
N ILE A 81 9.48 8.27 -1.61
CA ILE A 81 8.91 7.26 -0.71
C ILE A 81 9.94 6.17 -0.37
N SER A 82 9.83 5.63 0.83
CA SER A 82 10.63 4.49 1.29
C SER A 82 9.90 3.15 1.12
N ILE A 83 8.57 3.17 1.15
CA ILE A 83 7.72 1.97 1.07
C ILE A 83 6.55 2.24 0.13
N LEU A 84 6.31 1.33 -0.79
CA LEU A 84 5.10 1.26 -1.61
C LEU A 84 4.29 0.03 -1.22
N VAL A 85 3.11 0.26 -0.67
CA VAL A 85 2.14 -0.79 -0.34
C VAL A 85 1.26 -1.04 -1.56
N LEU A 86 1.30 -2.26 -2.10
CA LEU A 86 0.51 -2.70 -3.23
C LEU A 86 -0.81 -3.32 -2.72
N SER A 87 -1.90 -2.54 -2.78
CA SER A 87 -3.24 -2.95 -2.31
C SER A 87 -4.26 -2.96 -3.43
N VAL A 88 -3.86 -3.52 -4.56
CA VAL A 88 -4.71 -3.72 -5.74
C VAL A 88 -5.08 -5.20 -5.88
N PRO A 89 -6.19 -5.55 -6.56
CA PRO A 89 -6.52 -6.95 -6.82
C PRO A 89 -5.40 -7.71 -7.52
N CYS A 90 -5.17 -8.97 -7.13
CA CYS A 90 -4.09 -9.81 -7.68
C CYS A 90 -4.12 -9.87 -9.22
N GLN A 91 -5.33 -9.98 -9.83
CA GLN A 91 -5.49 -10.02 -11.28
C GLN A 91 -5.12 -8.69 -12.00
N ALA A 92 -5.10 -7.59 -11.27
CA ALA A 92 -4.65 -6.29 -11.81
C ALA A 92 -3.15 -6.02 -11.54
N MET A 93 -2.48 -6.87 -10.75
CA MET A 93 -1.14 -6.62 -10.24
C MET A 93 -0.12 -6.46 -11.36
N ARG A 94 -0.04 -7.41 -12.30
CA ARG A 94 0.92 -7.38 -13.40
C ARG A 94 0.84 -6.08 -14.23
N GLY A 95 -0.36 -5.73 -14.67
CA GLY A 95 -0.56 -4.48 -15.40
C GLY A 95 -0.27 -3.23 -14.56
N THR A 96 -0.45 -3.31 -13.25
CA THR A 96 -0.08 -2.24 -12.31
C THR A 96 1.43 -2.10 -12.21
N LEU A 97 2.17 -3.20 -12.05
CA LEU A 97 3.64 -3.21 -11.96
C LEU A 97 4.27 -2.66 -13.24
N ARG A 98 3.76 -3.03 -14.42
CA ARG A 98 4.22 -2.47 -15.71
C ARG A 98 4.10 -0.95 -15.77
N ARG A 99 2.97 -0.40 -15.30
CA ARG A 99 2.76 1.06 -15.28
C ARG A 99 3.62 1.78 -14.23
N LEU A 100 4.02 1.08 -13.17
CA LEU A 100 4.91 1.60 -12.14
C LEU A 100 6.38 1.59 -12.55
N ALA A 101 6.74 0.90 -13.64
CA ALA A 101 8.12 0.82 -14.11
C ALA A 101 8.66 2.23 -14.39
N GLY A 102 9.78 2.57 -13.75
CA GLY A 102 10.39 3.90 -13.84
C GLY A 102 9.81 4.96 -12.91
N ALA A 103 8.62 4.76 -12.31
CA ALA A 103 8.02 5.72 -11.38
C ALA A 103 8.38 5.44 -9.90
N VAL A 104 8.71 4.19 -9.57
CA VAL A 104 9.06 3.80 -8.19
C VAL A 104 10.55 4.09 -7.94
N PRO A 105 10.90 4.79 -6.85
CA PRO A 105 12.30 5.08 -6.51
C PRO A 105 13.13 3.79 -6.32
N PRO A 106 14.37 3.73 -6.81
CA PRO A 106 15.20 2.51 -6.76
C PRO A 106 15.45 1.92 -5.36
N GLY A 107 15.40 2.75 -4.32
CA GLY A 107 15.57 2.33 -2.91
C GLY A 107 14.28 1.91 -2.21
N CYS A 108 13.14 2.01 -2.88
CA CYS A 108 11.83 1.72 -2.30
C CYS A 108 11.65 0.23 -2.01
N VAL A 109 10.93 -0.08 -0.94
CA VAL A 109 10.50 -1.43 -0.59
C VAL A 109 9.07 -1.63 -1.07
N LEU A 110 8.79 -2.75 -1.74
CA LEU A 110 7.44 -3.14 -2.13
C LEU A 110 6.82 -4.06 -1.08
N VAL A 111 5.65 -3.69 -0.57
CA VAL A 111 4.87 -4.52 0.36
C VAL A 111 3.56 -4.90 -0.30
N ASN A 112 3.46 -6.16 -0.71
CA ASN A 112 2.23 -6.68 -1.31
C ASN A 112 1.22 -7.07 -0.24
N THR A 113 -0.02 -6.68 -0.44
CA THR A 113 -1.15 -7.05 0.43
C THR A 113 -2.27 -7.77 -0.33
N ALA A 114 -2.10 -7.97 -1.63
CA ALA A 114 -3.05 -8.72 -2.43
C ALA A 114 -2.98 -10.22 -2.08
N LYS A 115 -4.15 -10.85 -2.04
CA LYS A 115 -4.29 -12.29 -1.82
C LYS A 115 -4.53 -13.01 -3.14
N GLY A 116 -4.04 -14.24 -3.25
CA GLY A 116 -4.25 -15.11 -4.41
C GLY A 116 -3.06 -15.17 -5.36
N ILE A 117 -3.31 -15.76 -6.52
CA ILE A 117 -2.36 -15.93 -7.64
C ILE A 117 -2.96 -15.31 -8.91
N GLU A 118 -2.12 -14.94 -9.85
CA GLU A 118 -2.56 -14.58 -11.21
C GLU A 118 -3.08 -15.82 -11.93
N VAL A 119 -4.28 -15.73 -12.47
CA VAL A 119 -4.96 -16.91 -13.05
C VAL A 119 -4.37 -17.30 -14.40
N SER A 120 -3.92 -16.34 -15.22
CA SER A 120 -3.39 -16.61 -16.56
C SER A 120 -2.11 -17.44 -16.54
N GLU A 121 -1.17 -17.11 -15.64
CA GLU A 121 0.15 -17.72 -15.56
C GLU A 121 0.33 -18.61 -14.33
N LEU A 122 -0.68 -18.66 -13.44
CA LEU A 122 -0.68 -19.41 -12.18
C LEU A 122 0.51 -19.05 -11.25
N VAL A 123 0.86 -17.76 -11.21
CA VAL A 123 2.02 -17.25 -10.45
C VAL A 123 1.60 -16.33 -9.30
N THR A 124 2.49 -16.20 -8.31
CA THR A 124 2.31 -15.32 -7.16
C THR A 124 2.65 -13.87 -7.50
N ALA A 125 2.23 -12.93 -6.65
CA ALA A 125 2.61 -11.52 -6.77
C ALA A 125 4.14 -11.32 -6.72
N GLU A 126 4.88 -12.11 -5.94
CA GLU A 126 6.34 -12.06 -5.92
C GLU A 126 6.95 -12.39 -7.29
N HIS A 127 6.41 -13.42 -7.96
CA HIS A 127 6.86 -13.78 -9.29
C HIS A 127 6.61 -12.66 -10.30
N MET A 128 5.41 -12.06 -10.27
CA MET A 128 5.11 -10.90 -11.11
C MET A 128 6.07 -9.71 -10.86
N VAL A 129 6.44 -9.44 -9.60
CA VAL A 129 7.44 -8.41 -9.27
C VAL A 129 8.80 -8.73 -9.85
N ARG A 130 9.25 -9.99 -9.79
CA ARG A 130 10.54 -10.42 -10.38
C ARG A 130 10.58 -10.23 -11.89
N GLU A 131 9.47 -10.44 -12.57
CA GLU A 131 9.36 -10.27 -14.02
C GLU A 131 9.25 -8.80 -14.44
N GLU A 132 8.37 -8.05 -13.80
CA GLU A 132 8.00 -6.70 -14.25
C GLU A 132 8.87 -5.59 -13.61
N LEU A 133 9.39 -5.85 -12.39
CA LEU A 133 10.23 -4.91 -11.63
C LEU A 133 11.44 -5.65 -11.01
N PRO A 134 12.34 -6.24 -11.82
CA PRO A 134 13.41 -7.12 -11.31
C PRO A 134 14.33 -6.43 -10.29
N GLY A 135 14.54 -5.12 -10.40
CA GLY A 135 15.33 -4.34 -9.43
C GLY A 135 14.74 -4.28 -8.03
N PHE A 136 13.51 -4.76 -7.82
CA PHE A 136 12.83 -4.75 -6.52
C PHE A 136 12.66 -6.16 -5.90
N ALA A 137 13.12 -7.21 -6.57
CA ALA A 137 12.93 -8.59 -6.12
C ALA A 137 13.46 -8.86 -4.70
N ASP A 138 14.59 -8.24 -4.34
CA ASP A 138 15.21 -8.35 -3.02
C ASP A 138 14.66 -7.35 -1.99
N ARG A 139 13.81 -6.43 -2.43
CA ARG A 139 13.12 -5.42 -1.60
C ARG A 139 11.61 -5.63 -1.60
N TYR A 140 11.21 -6.88 -1.57
CA TYR A 140 9.82 -7.29 -1.58
C TYR A 140 9.44 -7.98 -0.28
N ALA A 141 8.26 -7.66 0.22
CA ALA A 141 7.63 -8.33 1.35
C ALA A 141 6.15 -8.56 1.05
N VAL A 142 5.55 -9.50 1.76
CA VAL A 142 4.11 -9.74 1.74
C VAL A 142 3.53 -9.52 3.14
N LEU A 143 2.43 -8.78 3.21
CA LEU A 143 1.62 -8.63 4.43
C LEU A 143 0.30 -9.36 4.21
N SER A 144 0.03 -10.38 5.01
CA SER A 144 -1.17 -11.21 4.89
C SER A 144 -1.67 -11.67 6.25
N GLY A 145 -2.89 -12.19 6.31
CA GLY A 145 -3.46 -12.72 7.54
C GLY A 145 -4.99 -12.71 7.51
N PRO A 146 -5.65 -13.26 8.54
CA PRO A 146 -7.09 -13.18 8.74
C PRO A 146 -7.46 -11.78 9.26
N SER A 147 -7.58 -10.82 8.35
CA SER A 147 -7.79 -9.40 8.68
C SER A 147 -8.91 -8.81 7.84
N PHE A 148 -9.81 -8.07 8.49
CA PHE A 148 -10.88 -7.33 7.86
C PHE A 148 -10.60 -5.83 7.94
N ALA A 149 -10.76 -5.13 6.82
CA ALA A 149 -10.45 -3.71 6.71
C ALA A 149 -11.16 -2.84 7.76
N LEU A 150 -12.44 -3.12 8.01
CA LEU A 150 -13.23 -2.37 8.99
C LEU A 150 -12.72 -2.59 10.42
N GLU A 151 -12.30 -3.79 10.76
CA GLU A 151 -11.78 -4.09 12.10
C GLU A 151 -10.45 -3.39 12.35
N VAL A 152 -9.54 -3.47 11.37
CA VAL A 152 -8.25 -2.77 11.42
C VAL A 152 -8.45 -1.26 11.54
N ALA A 153 -9.30 -0.68 10.70
CA ALA A 153 -9.59 0.75 10.73
C ALA A 153 -10.33 1.21 12.00
N SER A 154 -11.01 0.29 12.70
CA SER A 154 -11.65 0.52 14.00
C SER A 154 -10.74 0.21 15.19
N CYS A 155 -9.43 0.10 14.98
CA CYS A 155 -8.43 -0.19 16.02
C CYS A 155 -8.68 -1.49 16.79
N LYS A 156 -9.33 -2.50 16.16
CA LYS A 156 -9.46 -3.82 16.79
C LYS A 156 -8.16 -4.59 16.68
N PRO A 157 -7.74 -5.30 17.74
CA PRO A 157 -6.55 -6.14 17.70
C PRO A 157 -6.59 -7.11 16.51
N THR A 158 -5.59 -7.04 15.65
CA THR A 158 -5.52 -7.85 14.44
C THR A 158 -4.12 -8.41 14.25
N ALA A 159 -4.03 -9.73 14.15
CA ALA A 159 -2.76 -10.39 13.87
C ALA A 159 -2.57 -10.56 12.36
N VAL A 160 -1.41 -10.13 11.86
CA VAL A 160 -0.98 -10.32 10.48
C VAL A 160 0.41 -10.91 10.43
N VAL A 161 0.73 -11.58 9.32
CA VAL A 161 2.06 -12.13 9.05
C VAL A 161 2.74 -11.26 8.00
N LEU A 162 3.97 -10.88 8.28
CA LEU A 162 4.84 -10.21 7.33
C LEU A 162 5.92 -11.21 6.88
N GLY A 163 5.83 -11.63 5.60
CA GLY A 163 6.81 -12.51 4.96
C GLY A 163 7.83 -11.66 4.18
N CYS A 164 9.12 -11.87 4.47
CA CYS A 164 10.21 -11.19 3.81
C CYS A 164 11.42 -12.13 3.74
N ARG A 165 12.18 -12.14 2.62
CA ARG A 165 13.39 -12.98 2.49
C ARG A 165 14.56 -12.45 3.32
N ASP A 166 14.71 -11.14 3.38
CA ASP A 166 15.73 -10.48 4.20
C ASP A 166 15.18 -10.26 5.61
N GLU A 167 15.81 -10.91 6.60
CA GLU A 167 15.37 -10.83 8.01
C GLU A 167 15.48 -9.42 8.58
N ARG A 168 16.50 -8.63 8.18
CA ARG A 168 16.68 -7.25 8.67
C ARG A 168 15.62 -6.34 8.10
N LEU A 169 15.30 -6.49 6.81
CA LEU A 169 14.20 -5.79 6.18
C LEU A 169 12.88 -6.19 6.83
N GLY A 170 12.65 -7.48 7.07
CA GLY A 170 11.46 -7.99 7.74
C GLY A 170 11.29 -7.42 9.15
N ALA A 171 12.37 -7.33 9.94
CA ALA A 171 12.34 -6.72 11.27
C ALA A 171 11.96 -5.24 11.21
N ARG A 172 12.58 -4.46 10.31
CA ARG A 172 12.26 -3.05 10.08
C ARG A 172 10.79 -2.85 9.65
N LEU A 173 10.29 -3.66 8.74
CA LEU A 173 8.90 -3.56 8.29
C LEU A 173 7.91 -3.91 9.41
N ARG A 174 8.23 -4.88 10.28
CA ARG A 174 7.39 -5.17 11.46
C ARG A 174 7.24 -3.94 12.36
N GLU A 175 8.32 -3.17 12.59
CA GLU A 175 8.24 -1.93 13.36
C GLU A 175 7.34 -0.87 12.68
N VAL A 176 7.37 -0.79 11.34
CA VAL A 176 6.52 0.16 10.58
C VAL A 176 5.04 -0.22 10.64
N PHE A 177 4.72 -1.52 10.57
CA PHE A 177 3.34 -2.01 10.54
C PHE A 177 2.78 -2.39 11.92
N ALA A 178 3.61 -2.46 12.96
CA ALA A 178 3.15 -2.66 14.32
C ALA A 178 2.56 -1.35 14.85
N THR A 179 1.30 -1.42 15.29
CA THR A 179 0.61 -0.32 15.96
C THR A 179 0.23 -0.72 17.37
N PRO A 180 0.13 0.23 18.30
CA PRO A 180 -0.33 -0.03 19.67
C PRO A 180 -1.70 -0.66 19.70
#